data_ace2c1945fadf0b74f4743b3db5e2192
#
_entry.id   ace2c1945fadf0b74f4743b3db5e2192
#
_cell.length_a   1.000
_cell.length_b   1.000
_cell.length_c   1.000
_cell.angle_alpha   90.00
_cell.angle_beta   90.00
_cell.angle_gamma   90.00
#
_symmetry.space_group_name_H-M   'P 1'
#
loop_
_entity.id
_entity.type
_entity.pdbx_description
1 polymer ?
#
loop_
_entity_poly.entity_id
_entity_poly.type
_entity_poly.pdbx_seq_one_letter_code
_entity_poly.pdbx_strand_id
1 'polypeptide(L)'
;MNITDPNIDKGKAFDWGRTSDDYAKFRDIYPQLFYEKIIERNLCVKGQSVLDIGTGTGVNPRNMYRYGAKWTGTDISENQIEQAKNLSEGMDIDYYALSTEKLDFPVGYFDVITACQCFWYFDHEKVMPMFHRFLKENGRILVLYMAWLPFEDHIAGESEKLVLKYSPDWSGAGEIRHPIYIPDCYNEKFELVYHEEYSVKVPFTRESWNGRMKACRGVGASLTEQEIASWEKEHLELLERIDRGNLRFCIMRRLPN
;
A
#
# COMPACT_ATOMS: atom_id res chain seq x y z
N MET A 1 -1.39 1.74 17.15
CA MET A 1 -2.47 2.76 17.24
C MET A 1 -3.71 2.21 16.57
N ASN A 2 -4.84 2.12 17.28
CA ASN A 2 -6.08 1.60 16.70
C ASN A 2 -6.75 2.65 15.82
N ILE A 3 -7.03 2.25 14.58
CA ILE A 3 -7.77 3.04 13.59
C ILE A 3 -9.19 2.46 13.52
N THR A 4 -10.20 3.31 13.48
CA THR A 4 -11.60 2.94 13.25
C THR A 4 -12.20 3.85 12.19
N ASP A 5 -12.86 3.26 11.19
CA ASP A 5 -13.63 3.99 10.18
C ASP A 5 -14.94 3.25 9.95
N PRO A 6 -16.11 3.90 10.07
CA PRO A 6 -17.41 3.26 9.87
C PRO A 6 -17.58 2.59 8.49
N ASN A 7 -16.87 3.10 7.48
CA ASN A 7 -16.93 2.60 6.11
C ASN A 7 -15.98 1.43 5.84
N ILE A 8 -15.08 1.14 6.79
CA ILE A 8 -14.07 0.08 6.68
C ILE A 8 -14.39 -1.01 7.68
N ASP A 9 -14.54 -2.26 7.20
CA ASP A 9 -14.77 -3.45 8.02
C ASP A 9 -15.90 -3.26 9.06
N LYS A 10 -16.96 -2.53 8.67
CA LYS A 10 -18.08 -2.12 9.53
C LYS A 10 -17.67 -1.44 10.84
N GLY A 11 -16.60 -0.67 10.81
CA GLY A 11 -16.07 0.04 11.97
C GLY A 11 -15.20 -0.81 12.90
N LYS A 12 -14.83 -2.03 12.53
CA LYS A 12 -13.91 -2.85 13.30
C LYS A 12 -12.54 -2.16 13.39
N ALA A 13 -12.02 -2.03 14.60
CA ALA A 13 -10.71 -1.43 14.82
C ALA A 13 -9.59 -2.29 14.24
N PHE A 14 -8.57 -1.64 13.68
CA PHE A 14 -7.35 -2.27 13.18
C PHE A 14 -6.11 -1.45 13.50
N ASP A 15 -4.96 -2.10 13.56
CA ASP A 15 -3.67 -1.48 13.87
C ASP A 15 -2.57 -1.98 12.92
N TRP A 16 -2.18 -1.14 11.97
CA TRP A 16 -1.10 -1.46 11.03
C TRP A 16 0.26 -1.64 11.70
N GLY A 17 0.49 -1.04 12.87
CA GLY A 17 1.73 -1.21 13.61
C GLY A 17 1.99 -2.64 14.07
N ARG A 18 0.92 -3.45 14.24
CA ARG A 18 1.02 -4.88 14.61
C ARG A 18 1.57 -5.75 13.49
N THR A 19 1.48 -5.29 12.26
CA THR A 19 1.93 -6.05 11.07
C THR A 19 3.28 -5.56 10.54
N SER A 20 3.95 -4.63 11.21
CA SER A 20 5.16 -3.96 10.68
C SER A 20 6.27 -4.94 10.29
N ASP A 21 6.52 -6.00 11.07
CA ASP A 21 7.55 -6.99 10.80
C ASP A 21 7.20 -7.86 9.57
N ASP A 22 5.98 -8.39 9.52
CA ASP A 22 5.48 -9.14 8.35
C ASP A 22 5.39 -8.23 7.12
N TYR A 23 5.02 -6.97 7.33
CA TYR A 23 4.97 -5.96 6.27
C TYR A 23 6.37 -5.72 5.68
N ALA A 24 7.37 -5.51 6.56
CA ALA A 24 8.75 -5.33 6.16
C ALA A 24 9.31 -6.53 5.39
N LYS A 25 8.96 -7.75 5.82
CA LYS A 25 9.46 -8.99 5.22
C LYS A 25 8.75 -9.40 3.93
N PHE A 26 7.44 -9.16 3.82
CA PHE A 26 6.62 -9.78 2.78
C PHE A 26 5.83 -8.80 1.88
N ARG A 27 5.96 -7.49 2.09
CA ARG A 27 5.21 -6.49 1.31
C ARG A 27 6.04 -5.72 0.30
N ASP A 28 7.35 -5.95 0.24
CA ASP A 28 8.21 -5.41 -0.81
C ASP A 28 8.13 -6.32 -2.06
N ILE A 29 7.02 -6.18 -2.78
CA ILE A 29 6.60 -7.11 -3.84
C ILE A 29 6.31 -6.42 -5.18
N TYR A 30 6.49 -5.09 -5.26
CA TYR A 30 6.23 -4.39 -6.51
C TYR A 30 7.28 -4.78 -7.56
N PRO A 31 6.83 -5.28 -8.74
CA PRO A 31 7.76 -5.67 -9.79
C PRO A 31 8.45 -4.44 -10.38
N GLN A 32 9.61 -4.65 -10.98
CA GLN A 32 10.40 -3.57 -11.59
C GLN A 32 9.58 -2.72 -12.58
N LEU A 33 8.69 -3.36 -13.37
CA LEU A 33 7.78 -2.67 -14.29
C LEU A 33 6.91 -1.60 -13.59
N PHE A 34 6.52 -1.82 -12.33
CA PHE A 34 5.75 -0.83 -11.56
C PHE A 34 6.53 0.48 -11.41
N TYR A 35 7.80 0.40 -11.08
CA TYR A 35 8.67 1.57 -10.94
C TYR A 35 9.04 2.17 -12.28
N GLU A 36 9.30 1.36 -13.31
CA GLU A 36 9.61 1.81 -14.67
C GLU A 36 8.51 2.69 -15.24
N LYS A 37 7.25 2.31 -15.04
CA LYS A 37 6.10 3.10 -15.47
C LYS A 37 6.01 4.48 -14.80
N ILE A 38 6.50 4.62 -13.58
CA ILE A 38 6.60 5.92 -12.89
C ILE A 38 7.72 6.76 -13.51
N ILE A 39 8.88 6.13 -13.73
CA ILE A 39 10.07 6.79 -14.28
C ILE A 39 9.85 7.24 -15.74
N GLU A 40 9.20 6.42 -16.58
CA GLU A 40 8.84 6.75 -17.96
C GLU A 40 8.03 8.04 -18.08
N ARG A 41 7.33 8.43 -17.00
CA ARG A 41 6.56 9.68 -16.90
C ARG A 41 7.35 10.84 -16.32
N ASN A 42 8.66 10.66 -16.16
CA ASN A 42 9.55 11.64 -15.52
C ASN A 42 9.08 12.03 -14.10
N LEU A 43 8.57 11.03 -13.33
CA LEU A 43 8.16 11.20 -11.94
C LEU A 43 9.10 10.46 -11.00
N CYS A 44 9.32 11.04 -9.81
CA CYS A 44 10.20 10.49 -8.77
C CYS A 44 11.66 10.28 -9.23
N VAL A 45 12.18 11.20 -10.02
CA VAL A 45 13.52 11.14 -10.62
C VAL A 45 14.43 12.25 -10.09
N LYS A 46 15.69 12.20 -10.46
CA LYS A 46 16.74 13.14 -10.05
C LYS A 46 16.30 14.60 -10.20
N GLY A 47 16.49 15.37 -9.14
CA GLY A 47 16.16 16.80 -9.07
C GLY A 47 14.75 17.07 -8.55
N GLN A 48 13.93 16.04 -8.34
CA GLN A 48 12.60 16.17 -7.75
C GLN A 48 12.61 15.89 -6.24
N SER A 49 11.76 16.61 -5.50
CA SER A 49 11.41 16.33 -4.11
C SER A 49 10.08 15.58 -4.09
N VAL A 50 10.05 14.44 -3.43
CA VAL A 50 8.89 13.54 -3.39
C VAL A 50 8.42 13.34 -1.96
N LEU A 51 7.11 13.49 -1.73
CA LEU A 51 6.45 13.11 -0.49
C LEU A 51 5.69 11.81 -0.68
N ASP A 52 6.06 10.75 0.04
CA ASP A 52 5.35 9.46 0.06
C ASP A 52 4.48 9.39 1.31
N ILE A 53 3.17 9.55 1.14
CA ILE A 53 2.19 9.52 2.24
C ILE A 53 1.68 8.10 2.46
N GLY A 54 1.53 7.70 3.74
CA GLY A 54 1.25 6.31 4.09
C GLY A 54 2.38 5.39 3.61
N THR A 55 3.63 5.82 3.82
CA THR A 55 4.83 5.16 3.27
C THR A 55 5.06 3.75 3.79
N GLY A 56 4.40 3.38 4.91
CA GLY A 56 4.58 2.09 5.56
C GLY A 56 6.05 1.87 5.93
N THR A 57 6.61 0.75 5.50
CA THR A 57 8.02 0.40 5.69
C THR A 57 8.96 1.04 4.65
N GLY A 58 8.52 2.09 3.96
CA GLY A 58 9.35 2.83 2.99
C GLY A 58 9.59 2.09 1.67
N VAL A 59 8.67 1.24 1.22
CA VAL A 59 8.87 0.41 0.03
C VAL A 59 9.14 1.25 -1.22
N ASN A 60 8.31 2.27 -1.50
CA ASN A 60 8.50 3.12 -2.67
C ASN A 60 9.80 3.96 -2.57
N PRO A 61 10.04 4.75 -1.51
CA PRO A 61 11.26 5.51 -1.37
C PRO A 61 12.53 4.67 -1.52
N ARG A 62 12.60 3.50 -0.88
CA ARG A 62 13.77 2.61 -0.93
C ARG A 62 14.04 2.07 -2.34
N ASN A 63 13.01 1.53 -2.99
CA ASN A 63 13.15 0.93 -4.32
C ASN A 63 13.42 1.98 -5.41
N MET A 64 12.93 3.20 -5.21
CA MET A 64 13.11 4.29 -6.16
C MET A 64 14.29 5.21 -5.82
N TYR A 65 14.97 5.03 -4.70
CA TYR A 65 16.10 5.85 -4.25
C TYR A 65 17.21 5.98 -5.32
N ARG A 66 17.50 4.90 -6.01
CA ARG A 66 18.53 4.86 -7.08
C ARG A 66 18.26 5.80 -8.27
N TYR A 67 17.02 6.30 -8.42
CA TYR A 67 16.67 7.23 -9.50
C TYR A 67 16.90 8.70 -9.12
N GLY A 68 17.36 8.97 -7.90
CA GLY A 68 17.97 10.23 -7.49
C GLY A 68 16.99 11.32 -7.09
N ALA A 69 15.70 11.04 -6.87
CA ALA A 69 14.79 11.95 -6.21
C ALA A 69 15.14 12.07 -4.72
N LYS A 70 14.82 13.23 -4.13
CA LYS A 70 14.87 13.44 -2.68
C LYS A 70 13.53 12.98 -2.07
N TRP A 71 13.59 12.02 -1.15
CA TRP A 71 12.40 11.40 -0.59
C TRP A 71 12.11 11.85 0.83
N THR A 72 10.83 12.09 1.11
CA THR A 72 10.26 12.24 2.44
C THR A 72 9.11 11.24 2.56
N GLY A 73 9.17 10.32 3.51
CA GLY A 73 8.12 9.34 3.78
C GLY A 73 7.37 9.68 5.08
N THR A 74 6.06 9.55 5.08
CA THR A 74 5.24 9.76 6.28
C THR A 74 4.25 8.60 6.48
N ASP A 75 4.06 8.19 7.72
CA ASP A 75 3.06 7.20 8.11
C ASP A 75 2.54 7.51 9.52
N ILE A 76 1.30 7.16 9.80
CA ILE A 76 0.72 7.37 11.13
C ILE A 76 1.29 6.40 12.18
N SER A 77 1.83 5.26 11.75
CA SER A 77 2.37 4.21 12.60
C SER A 77 3.86 4.40 12.88
N GLU A 78 4.21 4.63 14.14
CA GLU A 78 5.61 4.70 14.58
C GLU A 78 6.38 3.41 14.26
N ASN A 79 5.75 2.23 14.43
CA ASN A 79 6.39 0.94 14.15
C ASN A 79 6.71 0.78 12.65
N GLN A 80 5.83 1.25 11.76
CA GLN A 80 6.09 1.25 10.32
C GLN A 80 7.29 2.16 9.98
N ILE A 81 7.33 3.36 10.56
CA ILE A 81 8.43 4.31 10.35
C ILE A 81 9.75 3.78 10.92
N GLU A 82 9.73 3.10 12.05
CA GLU A 82 10.93 2.45 12.59
C GLU A 82 11.48 1.41 11.61
N GLN A 83 10.63 0.53 11.08
CA GLN A 83 11.03 -0.42 10.05
C GLN A 83 11.52 0.28 8.77
N ALA A 84 10.86 1.37 8.34
CA ALA A 84 11.31 2.14 7.19
C ALA A 84 12.73 2.68 7.35
N LYS A 85 13.03 3.26 8.51
CA LYS A 85 14.39 3.76 8.86
C LYS A 85 15.42 2.63 8.87
N ASN A 86 15.12 1.50 9.51
CA ASN A 86 16.02 0.36 9.60
C ASN A 86 16.34 -0.22 8.21
N LEU A 87 15.32 -0.37 7.36
CA LEU A 87 15.46 -0.90 6.01
C LEU A 87 16.11 0.09 5.02
N SER A 88 16.16 1.38 5.38
CA SER A 88 16.77 2.45 4.59
C SER A 88 18.15 2.86 5.10
N GLU A 89 18.80 2.04 5.93
CA GLU A 89 20.13 2.37 6.44
C GLU A 89 21.10 2.69 5.29
N GLY A 90 21.77 3.84 5.38
CA GLY A 90 22.67 4.34 4.32
C GLY A 90 21.98 5.08 3.16
N MET A 91 20.67 5.24 3.17
CA MET A 91 19.92 6.05 2.21
C MET A 91 19.54 7.42 2.85
N ASP A 92 19.66 8.49 2.07
CA ASP A 92 19.25 9.85 2.49
C ASP A 92 17.75 10.02 2.23
N ILE A 93 16.92 9.46 3.15
CA ILE A 93 15.46 9.51 3.12
C ILE A 93 14.96 10.01 4.48
N ASP A 94 14.17 11.07 4.47
CA ASP A 94 13.54 11.60 5.67
C ASP A 94 12.25 10.82 5.99
N TYR A 95 12.08 10.34 7.24
CA TYR A 95 10.88 9.63 7.68
C TYR A 95 10.26 10.25 8.94
N TYR A 96 8.94 10.48 8.91
CA TYR A 96 8.18 11.07 10.01
C TYR A 96 6.95 10.22 10.39
N ALA A 97 6.81 9.90 11.67
CA ALA A 97 5.62 9.25 12.22
C ALA A 97 4.55 10.31 12.51
N LEU A 98 3.69 10.59 11.51
CA LEU A 98 2.67 11.62 11.61
C LEU A 98 1.51 11.30 10.67
N SER A 99 0.25 11.56 11.12
CA SER A 99 -0.90 11.43 10.24
C SER A 99 -0.87 12.48 9.13
N THR A 100 -1.39 12.10 7.96
CA THR A 100 -1.40 12.97 6.78
C THR A 100 -2.10 14.30 7.05
N GLU A 101 -3.18 14.31 7.83
CA GLU A 101 -3.97 15.50 8.18
C GLU A 101 -3.23 16.49 9.12
N LYS A 102 -2.09 16.08 9.66
CA LYS A 102 -1.26 16.91 10.55
C LYS A 102 0.05 17.37 9.92
N LEU A 103 0.27 17.01 8.64
CA LEU A 103 1.49 17.43 7.94
C LEU A 103 1.49 18.94 7.73
N ASP A 104 2.67 19.53 7.91
CA ASP A 104 2.89 20.95 7.62
C ASP A 104 4.25 21.15 6.94
N PHE A 105 4.21 21.17 5.61
CA PHE A 105 5.38 21.42 4.77
C PHE A 105 5.30 22.79 4.11
N PRO A 106 6.44 23.37 3.68
CA PRO A 106 6.47 24.63 2.97
C PRO A 106 5.60 24.59 1.70
N VAL A 107 5.09 25.76 1.33
CA VAL A 107 4.34 25.94 0.08
C VAL A 107 5.25 25.65 -1.12
N GLY A 108 4.76 24.86 -2.07
CA GLY A 108 5.50 24.59 -3.30
C GLY A 108 6.82 23.84 -3.11
N TYR A 109 6.89 22.94 -2.15
CA TYR A 109 8.12 22.22 -1.82
C TYR A 109 8.32 20.93 -2.64
N PHE A 110 7.23 20.19 -2.89
CA PHE A 110 7.29 18.89 -3.56
C PHE A 110 6.95 18.97 -5.05
N ASP A 111 7.66 18.20 -5.85
CA ASP A 111 7.34 17.97 -7.25
C ASP A 111 6.29 16.87 -7.39
N VAL A 112 6.34 15.87 -6.51
CA VAL A 112 5.44 14.72 -6.54
C VAL A 112 4.97 14.37 -5.12
N ILE A 113 3.69 14.06 -4.98
CA ILE A 113 3.13 13.37 -3.81
C ILE A 113 2.71 11.98 -4.27
N THR A 114 3.20 10.92 -3.61
CA THR A 114 2.79 9.55 -3.87
C THR A 114 1.90 9.02 -2.74
N ALA A 115 0.83 8.31 -3.11
CA ALA A 115 -0.05 7.60 -2.20
C ALA A 115 -0.23 6.17 -2.73
N CYS A 116 0.48 5.21 -2.15
CA CYS A 116 0.46 3.83 -2.59
C CYS A 116 -0.27 2.94 -1.57
N GLN A 117 -1.40 2.36 -1.94
CA GLN A 117 -2.21 1.47 -1.09
C GLN A 117 -2.85 2.15 0.13
N CYS A 118 -2.92 3.48 0.19
CA CYS A 118 -3.37 4.22 1.38
C CYS A 118 -4.37 5.34 1.09
N PHE A 119 -4.58 5.71 -0.17
CA PHE A 119 -5.32 6.91 -0.55
C PHE A 119 -6.74 6.98 0.05
N TRP A 120 -7.44 5.85 0.15
CA TRP A 120 -8.82 5.76 0.70
C TRP A 120 -8.92 5.87 2.23
N TYR A 121 -7.80 6.00 2.96
CA TYR A 121 -7.81 6.17 4.43
C TYR A 121 -7.84 7.63 4.87
N PHE A 122 -7.73 8.59 3.95
CA PHE A 122 -7.58 10.01 4.27
C PHE A 122 -8.93 10.74 4.35
N ASP A 123 -8.99 11.76 5.20
CA ASP A 123 -10.02 12.80 5.15
C ASP A 123 -9.71 13.74 3.99
N HIS A 124 -10.27 13.44 2.83
CA HIS A 124 -9.95 14.14 1.59
C HIS A 124 -10.29 15.63 1.60
N GLU A 125 -11.34 16.04 2.33
CA GLU A 125 -11.66 17.46 2.48
C GLU A 125 -10.57 18.23 3.23
N LYS A 126 -9.83 17.58 4.12
CA LYS A 126 -8.69 18.18 4.81
C LYS A 126 -7.40 18.07 4.02
N VAL A 127 -7.09 16.90 3.45
CA VAL A 127 -5.77 16.66 2.85
C VAL A 127 -5.62 17.27 1.47
N MET A 128 -6.69 17.38 0.68
CA MET A 128 -6.62 17.91 -0.68
C MET A 128 -6.07 19.35 -0.72
N PRO A 129 -6.57 20.31 0.09
CA PRO A 129 -5.99 21.67 0.13
C PRO A 129 -4.52 21.67 0.58
N MET A 130 -4.15 20.76 1.47
CA MET A 130 -2.77 20.61 1.94
C MET A 130 -1.86 20.12 0.81
N PHE A 131 -2.27 19.11 0.06
CA PHE A 131 -1.51 18.59 -1.08
C PHE A 131 -1.32 19.66 -2.15
N HIS A 132 -2.38 20.43 -2.47
CA HIS A 132 -2.28 21.56 -3.39
C HIS A 132 -1.27 22.60 -2.90
N ARG A 133 -1.24 22.89 -1.60
CA ARG A 133 -0.30 23.85 -1.00
C ARG A 133 1.14 23.33 -1.04
N PHE A 134 1.35 22.03 -0.77
CA PHE A 134 2.69 21.44 -0.71
C PHE A 134 3.34 21.26 -2.08
N LEU A 135 2.52 21.08 -3.11
CA LEU A 135 3.00 20.88 -4.46
C LEU A 135 3.47 22.18 -5.10
N LYS A 136 4.55 22.08 -5.88
CA LYS A 136 4.98 23.13 -6.81
C LYS A 136 3.93 23.35 -7.89
N GLU A 137 4.05 24.48 -8.59
CA GLU A 137 3.35 24.67 -9.86
C GLU A 137 3.68 23.49 -10.80
N ASN A 138 2.69 22.87 -11.39
CA ASN A 138 2.83 21.63 -12.18
C ASN A 138 3.23 20.37 -11.38
N GLY A 139 3.23 20.40 -10.05
CA GLY A 139 3.41 19.21 -9.24
C GLY A 139 2.32 18.16 -9.48
N ARG A 140 2.61 16.90 -9.14
CA ARG A 140 1.72 15.76 -9.42
C ARG A 140 1.36 14.99 -8.15
N ILE A 141 0.10 14.57 -8.05
CA ILE A 141 -0.30 13.51 -7.13
C ILE A 141 -0.33 12.20 -7.90
N LEU A 142 0.36 11.20 -7.40
CA LEU A 142 0.43 9.87 -7.97
C LEU A 142 -0.26 8.89 -7.05
N VAL A 143 -1.49 8.52 -7.37
CA VAL A 143 -2.24 7.49 -6.63
C VAL A 143 -1.95 6.13 -7.23
N LEU A 144 -1.46 5.22 -6.40
CA LEU A 144 -0.99 3.89 -6.81
C LEU A 144 -1.72 2.80 -6.04
N TYR A 145 -2.12 1.76 -6.77
CA TYR A 145 -2.75 0.60 -6.18
C TYR A 145 -2.31 -0.69 -6.87
N MET A 146 -2.12 -1.75 -6.10
CA MET A 146 -1.85 -3.08 -6.60
C MET A 146 -2.66 -4.10 -5.78
N ALA A 147 -3.52 -4.86 -6.45
CA ALA A 147 -4.35 -5.89 -5.84
C ALA A 147 -4.09 -7.26 -6.46
N TRP A 148 -4.30 -8.31 -5.69
CA TRP A 148 -4.46 -9.66 -6.24
C TRP A 148 -5.84 -9.81 -6.87
N LEU A 149 -6.00 -10.84 -7.72
CA LEU A 149 -7.22 -11.08 -8.48
C LEU A 149 -7.86 -12.39 -8.03
N PRO A 150 -8.73 -12.37 -7.00
CA PRO A 150 -9.25 -13.59 -6.38
C PRO A 150 -10.14 -14.42 -7.31
N PHE A 151 -10.69 -13.82 -8.36
CA PHE A 151 -11.53 -14.50 -9.34
C PHE A 151 -10.76 -15.04 -10.56
N GLU A 152 -9.51 -14.59 -10.73
CA GLU A 152 -8.61 -15.03 -11.80
C GLU A 152 -7.51 -15.96 -11.28
N ASP A 153 -7.10 -15.80 -10.02
CA ASP A 153 -6.10 -16.61 -9.34
C ASP A 153 -6.76 -17.46 -8.25
N HIS A 154 -6.76 -18.77 -8.46
CA HIS A 154 -7.40 -19.73 -7.55
C HIS A 154 -6.80 -19.67 -6.14
N ILE A 155 -5.48 -19.50 -6.01
CA ILE A 155 -4.80 -19.47 -4.72
C ILE A 155 -5.18 -18.19 -3.96
N ALA A 156 -5.20 -17.06 -4.64
CA ALA A 156 -5.67 -15.80 -4.07
C ALA A 156 -7.13 -15.90 -3.61
N GLY A 157 -8.00 -16.48 -4.44
CA GLY A 157 -9.42 -16.66 -4.12
C GLY A 157 -9.66 -17.56 -2.90
N GLU A 158 -8.98 -18.70 -2.81
CA GLU A 158 -9.09 -19.57 -1.64
C GLU A 158 -8.51 -18.94 -0.37
N SER A 159 -7.42 -18.17 -0.52
CA SER A 159 -6.85 -17.40 0.59
C SER A 159 -7.81 -16.34 1.12
N GLU A 160 -8.50 -15.59 0.24
CA GLU A 160 -9.53 -14.61 0.65
C GLU A 160 -10.71 -15.27 1.38
N LYS A 161 -11.19 -16.41 0.89
CA LYS A 161 -12.26 -17.16 1.57
C LYS A 161 -11.85 -17.53 2.99
N LEU A 162 -10.58 -17.90 3.19
CA LEU A 162 -10.07 -18.19 4.52
C LEU A 162 -9.96 -16.92 5.39
N VAL A 163 -9.56 -15.78 4.83
CA VAL A 163 -9.60 -14.50 5.58
C VAL A 163 -11.03 -14.19 6.02
N LEU A 164 -12.01 -14.31 5.13
CA LEU A 164 -13.42 -14.06 5.43
C LEU A 164 -14.01 -15.01 6.48
N LYS A 165 -13.50 -16.23 6.60
CA LYS A 165 -13.89 -17.17 7.68
C LYS A 165 -13.54 -16.61 9.06
N TYR A 166 -12.40 -15.92 9.20
CA TYR A 166 -11.93 -15.33 10.46
C TYR A 166 -12.35 -13.87 10.64
N SER A 167 -12.49 -13.15 9.54
CA SER A 167 -12.87 -11.73 9.49
C SER A 167 -14.02 -11.53 8.47
N PRO A 168 -15.27 -11.93 8.80
CA PRO A 168 -16.38 -11.91 7.86
C PRO A 168 -16.77 -10.50 7.37
N ASP A 169 -16.44 -9.48 8.14
CA ASP A 169 -16.72 -8.08 7.80
C ASP A 169 -15.55 -7.38 7.07
N TRP A 170 -14.51 -8.12 6.73
CA TRP A 170 -13.36 -7.54 6.03
C TRP A 170 -13.75 -7.07 4.62
N SER A 171 -13.73 -5.75 4.43
CA SER A 171 -14.13 -5.09 3.19
C SER A 171 -13.06 -5.12 2.08
N GLY A 172 -11.91 -5.75 2.32
CA GLY A 172 -10.85 -5.92 1.32
C GLY A 172 -11.00 -7.14 0.39
N ALA A 173 -12.09 -7.92 0.54
CA ALA A 173 -12.38 -9.11 -0.26
C ALA A 173 -13.52 -8.88 -1.24
N GLY A 174 -13.65 -9.80 -2.22
CA GLY A 174 -14.83 -9.88 -3.10
C GLY A 174 -14.82 -8.90 -4.27
N GLU A 175 -13.84 -8.07 -4.39
CA GLU A 175 -13.72 -7.13 -5.50
C GLU A 175 -12.98 -7.78 -6.68
N ILE A 176 -13.60 -7.76 -7.85
CA ILE A 176 -12.95 -8.20 -9.11
C ILE A 176 -11.82 -7.21 -9.43
N ARG A 177 -12.08 -5.94 -9.18
CA ARG A 177 -11.17 -4.83 -9.37
C ARG A 177 -11.46 -3.80 -8.31
N HIS A 178 -10.42 -3.24 -7.72
CA HIS A 178 -10.54 -2.14 -6.78
C HIS A 178 -10.35 -0.82 -7.55
N PRO A 179 -11.41 -0.14 -8.02
CA PRO A 179 -11.27 1.12 -8.74
C PRO A 179 -10.63 2.16 -7.83
N ILE A 180 -9.66 2.91 -8.36
CA ILE A 180 -9.14 4.08 -7.66
C ILE A 180 -10.20 5.18 -7.81
N TYR A 181 -10.94 5.42 -6.76
CA TYR A 181 -11.86 6.54 -6.69
C TYR A 181 -11.11 7.80 -6.27
N ILE A 182 -11.18 8.83 -7.09
CA ILE A 182 -10.68 10.17 -6.75
C ILE A 182 -11.89 11.01 -6.33
N PRO A 183 -11.96 11.48 -5.08
CA PRO A 183 -13.08 12.30 -4.61
C PRO A 183 -13.26 13.60 -5.41
N ASP A 184 -14.50 14.03 -5.57
CA ASP A 184 -14.86 15.19 -6.38
C ASP A 184 -14.19 16.50 -5.93
N CYS A 185 -13.86 16.64 -4.65
CA CYS A 185 -13.14 17.81 -4.13
C CYS A 185 -11.78 18.03 -4.81
N TYR A 186 -11.17 16.98 -5.39
CA TYR A 186 -9.92 17.16 -6.15
C TYR A 186 -10.12 17.90 -7.47
N ASN A 187 -11.29 17.83 -8.09
CA ASN A 187 -11.58 18.51 -9.37
C ASN A 187 -11.51 20.04 -9.30
N GLU A 188 -11.56 20.62 -8.08
CA GLU A 188 -11.41 22.06 -7.88
C GLU A 188 -9.98 22.57 -8.11
N LYS A 189 -8.99 21.74 -7.86
CA LYS A 189 -7.56 22.11 -7.84
C LYS A 189 -6.67 21.23 -8.70
N PHE A 190 -7.15 20.07 -9.13
CA PHE A 190 -6.37 19.09 -9.87
C PHE A 190 -7.10 18.65 -11.14
N GLU A 191 -6.33 18.29 -12.14
CA GLU A 191 -6.78 17.68 -13.38
C GLU A 191 -6.22 16.26 -13.47
N LEU A 192 -7.03 15.30 -13.91
CA LEU A 192 -6.56 13.94 -14.19
C LEU A 192 -5.78 13.95 -15.52
N VAL A 193 -4.46 13.94 -15.43
CA VAL A 193 -3.58 14.01 -16.62
C VAL A 193 -3.17 12.64 -17.16
N TYR A 194 -3.29 11.60 -16.35
CA TYR A 194 -2.91 10.24 -16.77
C TYR A 194 -3.55 9.18 -15.90
N HIS A 195 -3.90 8.10 -16.55
CA HIS A 195 -4.44 6.93 -15.92
C HIS A 195 -4.06 5.67 -16.71
N GLU A 196 -3.68 4.61 -16.01
CA GLU A 196 -3.31 3.34 -16.63
C GLU A 196 -3.64 2.16 -15.71
N GLU A 197 -4.15 1.10 -16.31
CA GLU A 197 -4.25 -0.22 -15.69
C GLU A 197 -3.45 -1.26 -16.49
N TYR A 198 -2.83 -2.19 -15.77
CA TYR A 198 -2.17 -3.34 -16.38
C TYR A 198 -2.13 -4.52 -15.43
N SER A 199 -2.09 -5.73 -15.97
CA SER A 199 -1.89 -6.95 -15.20
C SER A 199 -0.41 -7.31 -15.19
N VAL A 200 0.06 -7.82 -14.05
CA VAL A 200 1.44 -8.26 -13.88
C VAL A 200 1.47 -9.56 -13.07
N LYS A 201 2.40 -10.43 -13.40
CA LYS A 201 2.65 -11.66 -12.65
C LYS A 201 3.71 -11.38 -11.59
N VAL A 202 3.39 -11.66 -10.33
CA VAL A 202 4.31 -11.54 -9.21
C VAL A 202 4.54 -12.94 -8.61
N PRO A 203 5.78 -13.44 -8.59
CA PRO A 203 6.07 -14.77 -8.06
C PRO A 203 6.03 -14.75 -6.54
N PHE A 204 5.43 -15.78 -5.95
CA PHE A 204 5.44 -16.03 -4.52
C PHE A 204 5.85 -17.48 -4.22
N THR A 205 6.49 -17.68 -3.09
CA THR A 205 6.58 -18.98 -2.42
C THR A 205 5.37 -19.14 -1.49
N ARG A 206 5.12 -20.35 -0.99
CA ARG A 206 4.09 -20.57 0.04
C ARG A 206 4.33 -19.68 1.27
N GLU A 207 5.58 -19.60 1.73
CA GLU A 207 5.96 -18.75 2.86
C GLU A 207 5.68 -17.27 2.59
N SER A 208 6.14 -16.75 1.44
CA SER A 208 5.97 -15.33 1.13
C SER A 208 4.52 -14.95 0.85
N TRP A 209 3.71 -15.86 0.26
CA TRP A 209 2.29 -15.62 0.11
C TRP A 209 1.53 -15.68 1.43
N ASN A 210 1.86 -16.66 2.29
CA ASN A 210 1.31 -16.72 3.64
C ASN A 210 1.60 -15.45 4.43
N GLY A 211 2.86 -15.00 4.45
CA GLY A 211 3.24 -13.75 5.11
C GLY A 211 2.60 -12.51 4.51
N ARG A 212 2.47 -12.47 3.15
CA ARG A 212 1.74 -11.38 2.46
C ARG A 212 0.28 -11.30 2.88
N MET A 213 -0.39 -12.44 3.00
CA MET A 213 -1.79 -12.51 3.43
C MET A 213 -1.92 -12.22 4.93
N LYS A 214 -1.01 -12.74 5.77
CA LYS A 214 -0.97 -12.43 7.20
C LYS A 214 -0.82 -10.94 7.47
N ALA A 215 -0.02 -10.24 6.67
CA ALA A 215 0.17 -8.79 6.77
C ALA A 215 -1.03 -7.96 6.27
N CYS A 216 -2.14 -8.56 5.88
CA CYS A 216 -3.32 -7.79 5.46
C CYS A 216 -4.17 -7.31 6.65
N ARG A 217 -5.04 -6.31 6.39
CA ARG A 217 -5.93 -5.75 7.41
C ARG A 217 -6.85 -6.80 8.01
N GLY A 218 -7.38 -7.70 7.20
CA GLY A 218 -8.32 -8.74 7.64
C GLY A 218 -7.71 -9.82 8.54
N VAL A 219 -6.39 -9.86 8.68
CA VAL A 219 -5.67 -10.84 9.52
C VAL A 219 -4.84 -10.12 10.58
N GLY A 220 -3.59 -9.78 10.30
CA GLY A 220 -2.62 -9.32 11.29
C GLY A 220 -2.97 -8.01 11.97
N ALA A 221 -3.64 -7.08 11.25
CA ALA A 221 -4.02 -5.80 11.84
C ALA A 221 -5.31 -5.86 12.69
N SER A 222 -6.16 -6.89 12.52
CA SER A 222 -7.51 -6.92 13.11
C SER A 222 -7.81 -8.11 14.03
N LEU A 223 -7.12 -9.25 13.85
CA LEU A 223 -7.37 -10.45 14.64
C LEU A 223 -6.55 -10.46 15.93
N THR A 224 -6.96 -11.26 16.91
CA THR A 224 -6.16 -11.57 18.09
C THR A 224 -4.97 -12.47 17.72
N GLU A 225 -3.94 -12.51 18.55
CA GLU A 225 -2.76 -13.36 18.33
C GLU A 225 -3.13 -14.86 18.19
N GLN A 226 -4.12 -15.31 18.95
CA GLN A 226 -4.59 -16.70 18.88
C GLN A 226 -5.32 -16.99 17.58
N GLU A 227 -6.14 -16.05 17.10
CA GLU A 227 -6.82 -16.14 15.80
C GLU A 227 -5.83 -16.09 14.64
N ILE A 228 -4.81 -15.21 14.72
CA ILE A 228 -3.73 -15.13 13.73
C ILE A 228 -3.00 -16.45 13.65
N ALA A 229 -2.60 -17.04 14.77
CA ALA A 229 -1.93 -18.35 14.81
C ALA A 229 -2.79 -19.47 14.23
N SER A 230 -4.09 -19.46 14.52
CA SER A 230 -5.04 -20.44 14.01
C SER A 230 -5.24 -20.27 12.50
N TRP A 231 -5.40 -19.03 12.03
CA TRP A 231 -5.51 -18.69 10.63
C TRP A 231 -4.24 -19.08 9.85
N GLU A 232 -3.07 -18.77 10.38
CA GLU A 232 -1.79 -19.06 9.73
C GLU A 232 -1.58 -20.56 9.54
N LYS A 233 -1.88 -21.35 10.55
CA LYS A 233 -1.82 -22.83 10.46
C LYS A 233 -2.76 -23.33 9.35
N GLU A 234 -4.02 -22.92 9.36
CA GLU A 234 -5.00 -23.35 8.37
C GLU A 234 -4.64 -22.88 6.96
N HIS A 235 -4.08 -21.66 6.82
CA HIS A 235 -3.64 -21.13 5.55
C HIS A 235 -2.45 -21.90 4.96
N LEU A 236 -1.48 -22.26 5.78
CA LEU A 236 -0.36 -23.12 5.34
C LEU A 236 -0.83 -24.51 4.90
N GLU A 237 -1.75 -25.14 5.63
CA GLU A 237 -2.38 -26.40 5.25
C GLU A 237 -3.19 -26.27 3.94
N LEU A 238 -3.90 -25.14 3.75
CA LEU A 238 -4.60 -24.82 2.51
C LEU A 238 -3.62 -24.73 1.34
N LEU A 239 -2.54 -23.95 1.49
CA LEU A 239 -1.53 -23.76 0.45
C LEU A 239 -0.84 -25.08 0.08
N GLU A 240 -0.55 -25.95 1.04
CA GLU A 240 0.02 -27.26 0.77
C GLU A 240 -0.91 -28.17 -0.05
N ARG A 241 -2.22 -28.07 0.21
CA ARG A 241 -3.24 -28.86 -0.49
C ARG A 241 -3.50 -28.41 -1.92
N ILE A 242 -3.54 -27.10 -2.15
CA ILE A 242 -3.92 -26.53 -3.47
C ILE A 242 -2.73 -26.34 -4.40
N ASP A 243 -1.54 -26.19 -3.86
CA ASP A 243 -0.31 -26.06 -4.64
C ASP A 243 0.49 -27.37 -4.60
N ARG A 244 0.32 -28.19 -5.62
CA ARG A 244 1.09 -29.43 -5.81
C ARG A 244 2.46 -29.23 -6.46
N GLY A 245 2.85 -28.01 -6.71
CA GLY A 245 4.13 -27.62 -7.30
C GLY A 245 4.40 -26.15 -7.01
N ASN A 246 5.61 -25.70 -6.89
CA ASN A 246 5.98 -24.34 -6.50
C ASN A 246 4.99 -23.27 -6.95
N LEU A 247 4.36 -22.56 -5.99
CA LEU A 247 3.58 -21.36 -6.20
C LEU A 247 4.40 -20.39 -7.06
N ARG A 248 4.02 -20.19 -8.29
CA ARG A 248 4.79 -19.33 -9.18
C ARG A 248 4.14 -18.00 -9.49
N PHE A 249 2.81 -17.84 -9.24
CA PHE A 249 2.16 -16.62 -9.71
C PHE A 249 0.90 -16.27 -8.91
N CYS A 250 0.87 -15.11 -8.28
CA CYS A 250 -0.33 -14.31 -8.13
C CYS A 250 -0.38 -13.26 -9.23
N ILE A 251 -1.49 -13.13 -9.91
CA ILE A 251 -1.70 -12.01 -10.83
C ILE A 251 -2.13 -10.82 -9.97
N MET A 252 -1.32 -9.79 -9.93
CA MET A 252 -1.67 -8.52 -9.31
C MET A 252 -1.97 -7.53 -10.43
N ARG A 253 -3.09 -6.87 -10.30
CA ARG A 253 -3.58 -5.95 -11.31
C ARG A 253 -3.70 -4.56 -10.74
N ARG A 254 -3.28 -3.58 -11.49
CA ARG A 254 -3.63 -2.19 -11.23
C ARG A 254 -4.86 -1.83 -12.06
N LEU A 255 -5.62 -0.87 -11.56
CA LEU A 255 -6.91 -0.49 -12.10
C LEU A 255 -6.91 0.80 -12.89
N PRO A 256 -7.85 0.90 -13.83
CA PRO A 256 -8.14 2.10 -14.58
C PRO A 256 -9.06 3.08 -13.86
N ASN A 257 -9.12 4.18 -14.41
CA ASN A 257 -10.07 5.26 -14.69
C ASN A 257 -11.02 5.59 -13.59
#